data_7c34cc5c2d6b3234f79dac3b2ee2ae68
#
_entry.id   7c34cc5c2d6b3234f79dac3b2ee2ae68
#
_cell.length_a   1.000
_cell.length_b   1.000
_cell.length_c   1.000
_cell.angle_alpha   90.00
_cell.angle_beta   90.00
_cell.angle_gamma   90.00
#
_symmetry.space_group_name_H-M   'P 1'
#
loop_
_entity.id
_entity.type
_entity.pdbx_description
1 polymer ?
#
loop_
_entity_poly.entity_id
_entity_poly.type
_entity_poly.pdbx_seq_one_letter_code
_entity_poly.pdbx_strand_id
1 'polypeptide(L)'
;MSDIRRNADRNRAIQAMMTDGEQLKTFYRFVANNPHIALHDACQIVIERPNASVCFSFEEWNAQGRRVTKGRKGIPYYDSDGNKHFVFDVADTHGENRYRRITQPVKKILDGLDLLNGTEIADSYRGDYRIMLSGVVTYLGQNDFLTENDEVRNRLIAEGVAYSLYSTTGFPKERGVTLKGYPYGLNENADLFREVQKAVEVLQQDINLSLIHISEPT
;
A
#
# COMPACT_ATOMS: atom_id res chain seq x y z
N MET A 1 18.57 17.31 23.22
CA MET A 1 17.19 17.18 23.74
C MET A 1 16.10 17.30 22.66
N SER A 2 16.31 18.02 21.57
CA SER A 2 15.30 18.18 20.48
C SER A 2 15.01 16.90 19.68
N ASP A 3 16.02 16.10 19.39
CA ASP A 3 15.88 14.92 18.48
C ASP A 3 15.21 13.73 19.17
N ILE A 4 15.48 13.50 20.45
CA ILE A 4 14.81 12.43 21.22
C ILE A 4 13.31 12.70 21.35
N ARG A 5 12.91 13.93 21.62
CA ARG A 5 11.49 14.30 21.70
C ARG A 5 10.81 14.17 20.34
N ARG A 6 11.45 14.61 19.26
CA ARG A 6 10.92 14.49 17.89
C ARG A 6 10.72 13.04 17.49
N ASN A 7 11.66 12.15 17.81
CA ASN A 7 11.53 10.73 17.54
C ASN A 7 10.40 10.08 18.36
N ALA A 8 10.24 10.45 19.63
CA ALA A 8 9.15 9.95 20.46
C ALA A 8 7.77 10.41 19.96
N ASP A 9 7.64 11.67 19.53
CA ASP A 9 6.40 12.21 18.96
C ASP A 9 6.05 11.51 17.63
N ARG A 10 7.04 11.28 16.79
CA ARG A 10 6.88 10.56 15.53
C ARG A 10 6.44 9.11 15.76
N ASN A 11 7.08 8.39 16.67
CA ASN A 11 6.71 7.01 17.00
C ASN A 11 5.29 6.93 17.55
N ARG A 12 4.85 7.88 18.36
CA ARG A 12 3.46 7.97 18.82
C ARG A 12 2.48 8.18 17.66
N ALA A 13 2.82 9.04 16.70
CA ALA A 13 1.98 9.29 15.54
C ALA A 13 1.89 8.06 14.62
N ILE A 14 3.00 7.34 14.41
CA ILE A 14 3.02 6.06 13.67
C ILE A 14 2.13 5.03 14.37
N GLN A 15 2.28 4.88 15.69
CA GLN A 15 1.45 3.96 16.46
C GLN A 15 -0.04 4.32 16.36
N ALA A 16 -0.39 5.58 16.50
CA ALA A 16 -1.78 6.04 16.37
C ALA A 16 -2.36 5.74 14.98
N MET A 17 -1.59 5.95 13.92
CA MET A 17 -1.98 5.61 12.55
C MET A 17 -2.22 4.11 12.39
N MET A 18 -1.34 3.27 12.93
CA MET A 18 -1.46 1.81 12.81
C MET A 18 -2.62 1.23 13.61
N THR A 19 -3.01 1.87 14.72
CA THR A 19 -4.13 1.42 15.57
C THR A 19 -5.50 1.91 15.11
N ASP A 20 -5.56 2.84 14.16
CA ASP A 20 -6.79 3.37 13.58
C ASP A 20 -7.04 2.81 12.17
N GLY A 21 -8.15 2.11 11.96
CA GLY A 21 -8.43 1.45 10.69
C GLY A 21 -8.57 2.40 9.49
N GLU A 22 -9.10 3.61 9.69
CA GLU A 22 -9.24 4.59 8.60
C GLU A 22 -7.90 5.24 8.24
N GLN A 23 -7.07 5.51 9.24
CA GLN A 23 -5.71 6.00 9.01
C GLN A 23 -4.86 4.91 8.34
N LEU A 24 -5.02 3.66 8.74
CA LEU A 24 -4.34 2.53 8.12
C LEU A 24 -4.75 2.33 6.66
N LYS A 25 -6.03 2.50 6.30
CA LYS A 25 -6.49 2.53 4.90
C LYS A 25 -5.80 3.64 4.11
N THR A 26 -5.74 4.84 4.67
CA THR A 26 -5.06 5.98 4.05
C THR A 26 -3.61 5.67 3.76
N PHE A 27 -2.95 5.03 4.71
CA PHE A 27 -1.56 4.62 4.59
C PHE A 27 -1.35 3.56 3.50
N TYR A 28 -2.15 2.49 3.48
CA TYR A 28 -2.07 1.47 2.43
C TYR A 28 -2.33 2.04 1.03
N ARG A 29 -3.29 2.96 0.89
CA ARG A 29 -3.51 3.67 -0.38
C ARG A 29 -2.28 4.45 -0.82
N PHE A 30 -1.66 5.15 0.12
CA PHE A 30 -0.44 5.91 -0.16
C PHE A 30 0.68 5.00 -0.62
N VAL A 31 0.97 3.92 0.11
CA VAL A 31 2.02 2.95 -0.22
C VAL A 31 1.77 2.32 -1.59
N ALA A 32 0.54 1.88 -1.88
CA ALA A 32 0.17 1.31 -3.17
C ALA A 32 0.39 2.28 -4.35
N ASN A 33 0.33 3.58 -4.10
CA ASN A 33 0.57 4.62 -5.11
C ASN A 33 2.04 5.05 -5.22
N ASN A 34 2.85 4.69 -4.23
CA ASN A 34 4.22 5.13 -4.07
C ASN A 34 5.17 3.95 -3.75
N PRO A 35 5.20 2.89 -4.60
CA PRO A 35 6.00 1.69 -4.33
C PRO A 35 7.52 1.97 -4.28
N HIS A 36 7.96 3.12 -4.77
CA HIS A 36 9.34 3.57 -4.75
C HIS A 36 9.75 4.23 -3.41
N ILE A 37 8.79 4.55 -2.54
CA ILE A 37 9.05 5.17 -1.23
C ILE A 37 9.18 4.07 -0.18
N ALA A 38 10.28 4.09 0.56
CA ALA A 38 10.49 3.16 1.66
C ALA A 38 9.40 3.31 2.73
N LEU A 39 9.02 2.21 3.36
CA LEU A 39 7.90 2.15 4.29
C LEU A 39 7.98 3.15 5.45
N HIS A 40 9.16 3.25 6.05
CA HIS A 40 9.42 4.20 7.12
C HIS A 40 9.19 5.66 6.69
N ASP A 41 9.59 5.99 5.46
CA ASP A 41 9.44 7.32 4.89
C ASP A 41 7.96 7.59 4.55
N ALA A 42 7.27 6.59 4.00
CA ALA A 42 5.84 6.63 3.72
C ALA A 42 5.01 6.95 4.98
N CYS A 43 5.34 6.34 6.12
CA CYS A 43 4.70 6.65 7.40
C CYS A 43 4.82 8.15 7.75
N GLN A 44 6.02 8.72 7.62
CA GLN A 44 6.26 10.11 7.94
C GLN A 44 5.50 11.04 7.00
N ILE A 45 5.51 10.73 5.69
CA ILE A 45 4.82 11.53 4.66
C ILE A 45 3.32 11.54 4.91
N VAL A 46 2.71 10.38 5.20
CA VAL A 46 1.27 10.29 5.47
C VAL A 46 0.87 11.00 6.76
N ILE A 47 1.70 10.94 7.81
CA ILE A 47 1.45 11.68 9.05
C ILE A 47 1.51 13.18 8.80
N GLU A 48 2.48 13.66 8.03
CA GLU A 48 2.66 15.08 7.72
C GLU A 48 1.56 15.60 6.76
N ARG A 49 1.14 14.76 5.81
CA ARG A 49 0.06 15.08 4.85
C ARG A 49 -0.83 13.86 4.57
N PRO A 50 -1.88 13.63 5.35
CA PRO A 50 -2.75 12.44 5.21
C PRO A 50 -3.44 12.27 3.85
N ASN A 51 -3.63 13.36 3.10
CA ASN A 51 -4.24 13.35 1.75
C ASN A 51 -3.23 13.38 0.61
N ALA A 52 -1.94 13.17 0.90
CA ALA A 52 -0.95 12.96 -0.14
C ALA A 52 -1.30 11.71 -0.97
N SER A 53 -1.14 11.80 -2.29
CA SER A 53 -1.53 10.73 -3.21
C SER A 53 -0.33 10.09 -3.88
N VAL A 54 0.33 10.79 -4.79
CA VAL A 54 1.55 10.35 -5.48
C VAL A 54 2.63 11.39 -5.25
N CYS A 55 3.73 10.96 -4.70
CA CYS A 55 4.81 11.82 -4.27
C CYS A 55 6.13 11.44 -4.94
N PHE A 56 6.85 12.45 -5.40
CA PHE A 56 8.21 12.34 -5.90
C PHE A 56 9.03 13.53 -5.41
N SER A 57 10.35 13.42 -5.46
CA SER A 57 11.25 14.53 -5.25
C SER A 57 11.09 15.61 -6.33
N PHE A 58 11.69 16.75 -6.14
CA PHE A 58 11.70 17.83 -7.14
C PHE A 58 12.35 17.38 -8.46
N GLU A 59 13.45 16.65 -8.36
CA GLU A 59 14.22 16.13 -9.48
C GLU A 59 13.45 15.06 -10.26
N GLU A 60 12.79 14.15 -9.55
CA GLU A 60 11.98 13.10 -10.16
C GLU A 60 10.76 13.67 -10.89
N TRP A 61 10.09 14.69 -10.32
CA TRP A 61 8.99 15.38 -11.02
C TRP A 61 9.49 16.04 -12.32
N ASN A 62 10.66 16.70 -12.28
CA ASN A 62 11.24 17.29 -13.47
C ASN A 62 11.58 16.22 -14.54
N ALA A 63 12.11 15.07 -14.13
CA ALA A 63 12.39 13.94 -15.02
C ALA A 63 11.11 13.39 -15.69
N GLN A 64 9.97 13.50 -15.03
CA GLN A 64 8.65 13.13 -15.57
C GLN A 64 7.97 14.23 -16.40
N GLY A 65 8.67 15.35 -16.66
CA GLY A 65 8.13 16.48 -17.42
C GLY A 65 7.13 17.33 -16.63
N ARG A 66 7.10 17.19 -15.30
CA ARG A 66 6.27 18.01 -14.42
C ARG A 66 7.11 18.93 -13.57
N ARG A 67 6.56 20.08 -13.22
CA ARG A 67 7.23 21.09 -12.39
C ARG A 67 6.45 21.36 -11.11
N VAL A 68 7.16 21.46 -10.00
CA VAL A 68 6.57 21.90 -8.74
C VAL A 68 6.11 23.34 -8.89
N THR A 69 4.88 23.62 -8.51
CA THR A 69 4.29 24.96 -8.58
C THR A 69 4.97 25.89 -7.59
N LYS A 70 5.37 27.07 -8.04
CA LYS A 70 6.05 28.06 -7.21
C LYS A 70 5.27 28.35 -5.94
N GLY A 71 5.95 28.32 -4.81
CA GLY A 71 5.38 28.58 -3.48
C GLY A 71 4.79 27.35 -2.78
N ARG A 72 4.74 26.19 -3.43
CA ARG A 72 4.35 24.94 -2.76
C ARG A 72 5.46 24.48 -1.83
N LYS A 73 5.05 23.96 -0.66
CA LYS A 73 5.97 23.42 0.34
C LYS A 73 6.06 21.92 0.17
N GLY A 74 7.30 21.41 0.11
CA GLY A 74 7.56 19.98 0.12
C GLY A 74 7.13 19.35 1.44
N ILE A 75 6.75 18.09 1.39
CA ILE A 75 6.44 17.26 2.55
C ILE A 75 7.78 16.74 3.08
N PRO A 76 8.17 17.08 4.30
CA PRO A 76 9.45 16.65 4.85
C PRO A 76 9.37 15.21 5.36
N TYR A 77 10.44 14.46 5.18
CA TYR A 77 10.68 13.18 5.86
C TYR A 77 12.17 13.03 6.16
N TYR A 78 12.51 12.05 6.99
CA TYR A 78 13.90 11.77 7.38
C TYR A 78 14.20 10.31 7.07
N ASP A 79 15.28 10.06 6.33
CA ASP A 79 15.76 8.72 6.03
C ASP A 79 16.30 7.98 7.28
N SER A 80 16.77 6.75 7.09
CA SER A 80 17.35 5.94 8.18
C SER A 80 18.58 6.58 8.82
N ASP A 81 19.32 7.39 8.05
CA ASP A 81 20.54 8.08 8.49
C ASP A 81 20.23 9.42 9.17
N GLY A 82 18.96 9.82 9.19
CA GLY A 82 18.49 11.06 9.80
C GLY A 82 18.62 12.30 8.89
N ASN A 83 18.92 12.12 7.60
CA ASN A 83 18.96 13.21 6.66
C ASN A 83 17.55 13.64 6.29
N LYS A 84 17.36 14.94 6.17
CA LYS A 84 16.06 15.52 5.82
C LYS A 84 15.88 15.58 4.31
N HIS A 85 14.79 15.00 3.84
CA HIS A 85 14.37 15.02 2.44
C HIS A 85 13.00 15.70 2.28
N PHE A 86 12.65 15.98 1.02
CA PHE A 86 11.35 16.55 0.66
C PHE A 86 10.79 15.83 -0.56
N VAL A 87 9.49 15.52 -0.49
CA VAL A 87 8.70 15.13 -1.65
C VAL A 87 7.56 16.12 -1.88
N PHE A 88 7.04 16.12 -3.10
CA PHE A 88 5.90 16.95 -3.49
C PHE A 88 4.79 16.04 -4.02
N ASP A 89 3.57 16.28 -3.58
CA ASP A 89 2.40 15.58 -4.11
C ASP A 89 2.11 16.01 -5.55
N VAL A 90 1.54 15.14 -6.35
CA VAL A 90 1.12 15.45 -7.72
C VAL A 90 0.24 16.69 -7.80
N ALA A 91 -0.58 16.96 -6.79
CA ALA A 91 -1.42 18.16 -6.70
C ALA A 91 -0.62 19.45 -6.53
N ASP A 92 0.64 19.36 -6.10
CA ASP A 92 1.56 20.50 -6.00
C ASP A 92 2.33 20.76 -7.31
N THR A 93 2.06 20.00 -8.36
CA THR A 93 2.80 20.06 -9.62
C THR A 93 1.90 20.46 -10.80
N HIS A 94 2.54 20.98 -11.84
CA HIS A 94 1.91 21.26 -13.13
C HIS A 94 2.78 20.76 -14.28
N GLY A 95 2.20 20.53 -15.46
CA GLY A 95 2.90 20.07 -16.66
C GLY A 95 1.90 19.82 -17.78
N GLU A 96 2.37 19.73 -19.02
CA GLU A 96 1.53 19.47 -20.19
C GLU A 96 0.89 18.08 -20.12
N ASN A 97 1.62 17.10 -19.58
CA ASN A 97 1.13 15.76 -19.38
C ASN A 97 0.36 15.67 -18.05
N ARG A 98 -0.91 15.27 -18.12
CA ARG A 98 -1.62 14.85 -16.92
C ARG A 98 -0.93 13.62 -16.36
N TYR A 99 -0.51 13.70 -15.09
CA TYR A 99 -0.08 12.48 -14.41
C TYR A 99 -1.24 11.48 -14.39
N ARG A 100 -1.03 10.33 -15.01
CA ARG A 100 -1.98 9.22 -14.95
C ARG A 100 -1.44 8.19 -13.98
N ARG A 101 -2.16 7.99 -12.91
CA ARG A 101 -1.90 6.86 -12.02
C ARG A 101 -1.95 5.58 -12.84
N ILE A 102 -0.93 4.74 -12.72
CA ILE A 102 -0.97 3.39 -13.28
C ILE A 102 -1.87 2.57 -12.36
N THR A 103 -3.04 2.19 -12.87
CA THR A 103 -3.96 1.31 -12.16
C THR A 103 -3.96 -0.05 -12.83
N GLN A 104 -4.01 -1.10 -12.02
CA GLN A 104 -4.22 -2.45 -12.54
C GLN A 104 -5.72 -2.72 -12.68
N PRO A 105 -6.18 -3.34 -13.77
CA PRO A 105 -7.57 -3.80 -13.85
C PRO A 105 -7.84 -4.79 -12.71
N VAL A 106 -8.94 -4.61 -12.00
CA VAL A 106 -9.34 -5.54 -10.93
C VAL A 106 -9.46 -6.97 -11.44
N LYS A 107 -9.95 -7.12 -12.67
CA LYS A 107 -10.04 -8.43 -13.32
C LYS A 107 -8.69 -9.14 -13.42
N LYS A 108 -7.62 -8.42 -13.77
CA LYS A 108 -6.27 -8.99 -13.84
C LYS A 108 -5.83 -9.59 -12.50
N ILE A 109 -6.12 -8.91 -11.39
CA ILE A 109 -5.78 -9.40 -10.05
C ILE A 109 -6.59 -10.64 -9.70
N LEU A 110 -7.89 -10.62 -9.98
CA LEU A 110 -8.78 -11.74 -9.67
C LEU A 110 -8.49 -12.97 -10.55
N ASP A 111 -8.28 -12.79 -11.86
CA ASP A 111 -7.87 -13.87 -12.76
C ASP A 111 -6.54 -14.51 -12.29
N GLY A 112 -5.58 -13.69 -11.85
CA GLY A 112 -4.33 -14.19 -11.28
C GLY A 112 -4.53 -14.97 -9.98
N LEU A 113 -5.39 -14.50 -9.09
CA LEU A 113 -5.75 -15.22 -7.86
C LEU A 113 -6.44 -16.55 -8.18
N ASP A 114 -7.35 -16.57 -9.17
CA ASP A 114 -8.02 -17.81 -9.59
C ASP A 114 -7.03 -18.85 -10.11
N LEU A 115 -6.06 -18.41 -10.91
CA LEU A 115 -5.02 -19.29 -11.43
C LEU A 115 -4.12 -19.86 -10.31
N LEU A 116 -3.71 -19.01 -9.37
CA LEU A 116 -2.85 -19.41 -8.26
C LEU A 116 -3.55 -20.33 -7.27
N ASN A 117 -4.84 -20.10 -7.02
CA ASN A 117 -5.63 -20.82 -6.02
C ASN A 117 -6.42 -22.02 -6.59
N GLY A 118 -6.58 -22.12 -7.91
CA GLY A 118 -7.50 -23.07 -8.54
C GLY A 118 -8.97 -22.73 -8.25
N THR A 119 -9.34 -21.44 -8.26
CA THR A 119 -10.69 -20.93 -7.96
C THR A 119 -11.30 -20.21 -9.15
N GLU A 120 -12.56 -19.78 -9.02
CA GLU A 120 -13.31 -19.04 -10.04
C GLU A 120 -14.00 -17.80 -9.43
N ILE A 121 -13.29 -17.07 -8.56
CA ILE A 121 -13.85 -15.91 -7.86
C ILE A 121 -14.02 -14.69 -8.78
N ALA A 122 -13.24 -14.58 -9.84
CA ALA A 122 -13.30 -13.46 -10.77
C ALA A 122 -14.68 -13.28 -11.40
N ASP A 123 -15.34 -14.37 -11.74
CA ASP A 123 -16.69 -14.38 -12.33
C ASP A 123 -17.79 -13.95 -11.35
N SER A 124 -17.56 -14.13 -10.05
CA SER A 124 -18.45 -13.74 -8.97
C SER A 124 -18.31 -12.27 -8.57
N TYR A 125 -17.25 -11.60 -9.02
CA TYR A 125 -16.95 -10.23 -8.59
C TYR A 125 -17.96 -9.21 -9.14
N ARG A 126 -18.56 -8.45 -8.23
CA ARG A 126 -19.53 -7.37 -8.54
C ARG A 126 -19.18 -6.07 -7.82
N GLY A 127 -17.88 -5.83 -7.56
CA GLY A 127 -17.41 -4.68 -6.80
C GLY A 127 -17.40 -4.90 -5.28
N ASP A 128 -17.50 -6.14 -4.83
CA ASP A 128 -17.40 -6.48 -3.40
C ASP A 128 -15.95 -6.86 -3.07
N TYR A 129 -15.33 -6.05 -2.22
CA TYR A 129 -13.98 -6.27 -1.70
C TYR A 129 -13.79 -7.66 -1.06
N ARG A 130 -14.84 -8.22 -0.44
CA ARG A 130 -14.78 -9.52 0.24
C ARG A 130 -14.41 -10.66 -0.71
N ILE A 131 -14.72 -10.54 -1.99
CA ILE A 131 -14.32 -11.52 -3.01
C ILE A 131 -12.80 -11.52 -3.18
N MET A 132 -12.18 -10.34 -3.30
CA MET A 132 -10.72 -10.24 -3.35
C MET A 132 -10.08 -10.73 -2.05
N LEU A 133 -10.64 -10.37 -0.90
CA LEU A 133 -10.15 -10.84 0.40
C LEU A 133 -10.19 -12.37 0.50
N SER A 134 -11.25 -13.03 0.03
CA SER A 134 -11.33 -14.50 0.05
C SER A 134 -10.23 -15.16 -0.80
N GLY A 135 -9.96 -14.63 -1.99
CA GLY A 135 -8.86 -15.11 -2.84
C GLY A 135 -7.48 -14.92 -2.20
N VAL A 136 -7.28 -13.77 -1.57
CA VAL A 136 -6.03 -13.48 -0.85
C VAL A 136 -5.85 -14.41 0.36
N VAL A 137 -6.88 -14.65 1.15
CA VAL A 137 -6.83 -15.59 2.28
C VAL A 137 -6.42 -16.98 1.83
N THR A 138 -7.02 -17.47 0.72
CA THR A 138 -6.68 -18.77 0.16
C THR A 138 -5.21 -18.83 -0.27
N TYR A 139 -4.74 -17.84 -1.02
CA TYR A 139 -3.34 -17.77 -1.45
C TYR A 139 -2.36 -17.75 -0.27
N LEU A 140 -2.61 -16.87 0.72
CA LEU A 140 -1.73 -16.73 1.88
C LEU A 140 -1.66 -18.02 2.73
N GLY A 141 -2.78 -18.73 2.85
CA GLY A 141 -2.83 -20.02 3.55
C GLY A 141 -2.06 -21.12 2.81
N GLN A 142 -2.07 -21.13 1.49
CA GLN A 142 -1.33 -22.12 0.67
C GLN A 142 0.18 -21.84 0.61
N ASN A 143 0.62 -20.64 0.92
CA ASN A 143 2.02 -20.20 0.80
C ASN A 143 2.68 -19.83 2.13
N ASP A 144 2.20 -20.40 3.22
CA ASP A 144 2.78 -20.32 4.58
C ASP A 144 2.93 -18.88 5.15
N PHE A 145 2.12 -17.92 4.66
CA PHE A 145 2.05 -16.59 5.22
C PHE A 145 1.18 -16.50 6.47
N LEU A 146 0.30 -17.49 6.68
CA LEU A 146 -0.59 -17.55 7.83
C LEU A 146 -0.10 -18.63 8.80
N THR A 147 -0.25 -18.36 10.10
CA THR A 147 0.13 -19.28 11.17
C THR A 147 -1.09 -20.00 11.74
N GLU A 148 -0.94 -21.25 12.18
CA GLU A 148 -2.06 -22.05 12.69
C GLU A 148 -2.70 -21.52 13.98
N ASN A 149 -1.99 -20.70 14.76
CA ASN A 149 -2.37 -20.37 16.14
C ASN A 149 -2.64 -18.89 16.40
N ASP A 150 -2.69 -18.02 15.38
CA ASP A 150 -2.94 -16.60 15.56
C ASP A 150 -3.97 -16.05 14.52
N GLU A 151 -5.23 -16.31 14.78
CA GLU A 151 -6.33 -15.86 13.91
C GLU A 151 -6.40 -14.34 13.78
N VAL A 152 -6.05 -13.59 14.83
CA VAL A 152 -6.09 -12.13 14.81
C VAL A 152 -5.02 -11.61 13.87
N ARG A 153 -3.79 -12.08 14.02
CA ARG A 153 -2.66 -11.73 13.16
C ARG A 153 -2.94 -12.12 11.70
N ASN A 154 -3.38 -13.35 11.46
CA ASN A 154 -3.69 -13.87 10.13
C ASN A 154 -4.73 -13.01 9.42
N ARG A 155 -5.79 -12.61 10.13
CA ARG A 155 -6.80 -11.71 9.58
C ARG A 155 -6.21 -10.34 9.23
N LEU A 156 -5.39 -9.75 10.09
CA LEU A 156 -4.78 -8.45 9.86
C LEU A 156 -3.84 -8.48 8.64
N ILE A 157 -3.07 -9.56 8.46
CA ILE A 157 -2.24 -9.75 7.27
C ILE A 157 -3.11 -9.83 6.02
N ALA A 158 -4.12 -10.70 6.02
CA ALA A 158 -4.98 -10.90 4.86
C ALA A 158 -5.75 -9.61 4.47
N GLU A 159 -6.31 -8.90 5.44
CA GLU A 159 -6.97 -7.61 5.23
C GLU A 159 -6.00 -6.56 4.67
N GLY A 160 -4.77 -6.48 5.20
CA GLY A 160 -3.74 -5.56 4.73
C GLY A 160 -3.30 -5.84 3.30
N VAL A 161 -3.04 -7.11 2.97
CA VAL A 161 -2.66 -7.55 1.61
C VAL A 161 -3.78 -7.28 0.62
N ALA A 162 -5.00 -7.71 0.92
CA ALA A 162 -6.15 -7.52 0.04
C ALA A 162 -6.44 -6.04 -0.19
N TYR A 163 -6.34 -5.21 0.86
CA TYR A 163 -6.57 -3.78 0.73
C TYR A 163 -5.47 -3.06 -0.07
N SER A 164 -4.21 -3.48 0.08
CA SER A 164 -3.10 -2.98 -0.72
C SER A 164 -3.32 -3.28 -2.21
N LEU A 165 -3.66 -4.51 -2.57
CA LEU A 165 -3.97 -4.90 -3.95
C LEU A 165 -5.19 -4.12 -4.48
N TYR A 166 -6.26 -4.04 -3.71
CA TYR A 166 -7.45 -3.29 -4.06
C TYR A 166 -7.14 -1.81 -4.34
N SER A 167 -6.27 -1.21 -3.54
CA SER A 167 -5.85 0.18 -3.70
C SER A 167 -5.12 0.43 -5.03
N THR A 168 -4.47 -0.58 -5.63
CA THR A 168 -3.82 -0.46 -6.94
C THR A 168 -4.81 -0.40 -8.10
N THR A 169 -6.06 -0.82 -7.91
CA THR A 169 -7.07 -0.88 -8.99
C THR A 169 -7.69 0.46 -9.33
N GLY A 170 -7.48 1.48 -8.50
CA GLY A 170 -8.11 2.79 -8.68
C GLY A 170 -9.62 2.80 -8.43
N PHE A 171 -10.15 1.81 -7.73
CA PHE A 171 -11.59 1.65 -7.51
C PHE A 171 -12.16 2.79 -6.65
N PRO A 172 -13.15 3.55 -7.13
CA PRO A 172 -13.63 4.75 -6.45
C PRO A 172 -14.59 4.49 -5.29
N LYS A 173 -15.11 3.26 -5.13
CA LYS A 173 -16.12 2.95 -4.10
C LYS A 173 -15.77 1.65 -3.37
N GLU A 174 -15.41 1.79 -2.12
CA GLU A 174 -15.12 0.69 -1.22
C GLU A 174 -16.43 0.10 -0.68
N ARG A 175 -16.88 -1.00 -1.24
CA ARG A 175 -17.98 -1.79 -0.68
C ARG A 175 -17.41 -2.92 0.18
N GLY A 176 -17.88 -3.01 1.41
CA GLY A 176 -17.53 -4.13 2.31
C GLY A 176 -16.14 -4.06 2.93
N VAL A 177 -15.41 -2.94 2.78
CA VAL A 177 -14.08 -2.78 3.38
C VAL A 177 -14.20 -2.39 4.83
N THR A 178 -13.81 -3.29 5.72
CA THR A 178 -13.57 -3.00 7.13
C THR A 178 -12.12 -3.34 7.42
N LEU A 179 -11.27 -2.34 7.58
CA LEU A 179 -9.93 -2.52 8.07
C LEU A 179 -9.92 -2.19 9.56
N LYS A 180 -9.43 -3.10 10.38
CA LYS A 180 -9.21 -2.83 11.81
C LYS A 180 -7.79 -2.35 12.00
N GLY A 181 -7.59 -1.43 12.95
CA GLY A 181 -6.25 -1.06 13.38
C GLY A 181 -5.53 -2.23 14.05
N TYR A 182 -4.22 -2.21 14.02
CA TYR A 182 -3.38 -3.22 14.65
C TYR A 182 -3.35 -3.04 16.16
N PRO A 183 -3.68 -4.07 16.94
CA PRO A 183 -3.88 -3.94 18.38
C PRO A 183 -2.60 -4.04 19.22
N TYR A 184 -1.44 -4.17 18.59
CA TYR A 184 -0.17 -4.47 19.25
C TYR A 184 0.66 -3.21 19.56
N GLY A 185 1.81 -3.40 20.19
CA GLY A 185 2.79 -2.34 20.40
C GLY A 185 3.46 -1.87 19.09
N LEU A 186 4.21 -0.76 19.15
CA LEU A 186 4.81 -0.14 17.97
C LEU A 186 5.70 -1.10 17.17
N ASN A 187 6.56 -1.86 17.85
CA ASN A 187 7.48 -2.78 17.18
C ASN A 187 6.75 -3.94 16.52
N GLU A 188 5.81 -4.55 17.23
CA GLU A 188 4.99 -5.66 16.72
C GLU A 188 4.11 -5.22 15.55
N ASN A 189 3.51 -4.02 15.61
CA ASN A 189 2.76 -3.45 14.50
C ASN A 189 3.66 -3.16 13.28
N ALA A 190 4.89 -2.71 13.52
CA ALA A 190 5.85 -2.49 12.43
C ALA A 190 6.32 -3.80 11.79
N ASP A 191 6.46 -4.87 12.58
CA ASP A 191 6.79 -6.21 12.08
C ASP A 191 5.64 -6.76 11.23
N LEU A 192 4.42 -6.72 11.75
CA LEU A 192 3.21 -7.13 11.04
C LEU A 192 3.07 -6.38 9.71
N PHE A 193 3.35 -5.10 9.72
CA PHE A 193 3.29 -4.28 8.51
C PHE A 193 4.33 -4.71 7.45
N ARG A 194 5.57 -5.03 7.87
CA ARG A 194 6.60 -5.56 6.97
C ARG A 194 6.20 -6.91 6.37
N GLU A 195 5.54 -7.76 7.14
CA GLU A 195 5.01 -9.02 6.64
C GLU A 195 3.90 -8.81 5.59
N VAL A 196 2.98 -7.88 5.83
CA VAL A 196 1.97 -7.51 4.83
C VAL A 196 2.63 -7.04 3.55
N GLN A 197 3.63 -6.17 3.62
CA GLN A 197 4.36 -5.70 2.44
C GLN A 197 5.03 -6.81 1.67
N LYS A 198 5.76 -7.69 2.38
CA LYS A 198 6.40 -8.85 1.76
C LYS A 198 5.38 -9.74 1.06
N ALA A 199 4.25 -10.00 1.69
CA ALA A 199 3.18 -10.80 1.10
C ALA A 199 2.58 -10.12 -0.15
N VAL A 200 2.40 -8.80 -0.14
CA VAL A 200 1.94 -8.04 -1.31
C VAL A 200 2.92 -8.16 -2.48
N GLU A 201 4.22 -8.00 -2.22
CA GLU A 201 5.26 -8.07 -3.25
C GLU A 201 5.31 -9.45 -3.88
N VAL A 202 5.32 -10.52 -3.08
CA VAL A 202 5.33 -11.91 -3.57
C VAL A 202 4.08 -12.21 -4.37
N LEU A 203 2.90 -11.92 -3.83
CA LEU A 203 1.63 -12.16 -4.52
C LEU A 203 1.53 -11.39 -5.84
N GLN A 204 1.94 -10.14 -5.90
CA GLN A 204 1.95 -9.37 -7.14
C GLN A 204 2.89 -9.97 -8.19
N GLN A 205 4.05 -10.47 -7.76
CA GLN A 205 4.99 -11.17 -8.64
C GLN A 205 4.37 -12.45 -9.19
N ASP A 206 3.77 -13.27 -8.34
CA ASP A 206 3.15 -14.53 -8.73
C ASP A 206 1.96 -14.31 -9.66
N ILE A 207 1.10 -13.31 -9.40
CA ILE A 207 0.01 -12.92 -10.31
C ILE A 207 0.56 -12.56 -11.70
N ASN A 208 1.64 -11.79 -11.76
CA ASN A 208 2.21 -11.41 -13.04
C ASN A 208 2.79 -12.61 -13.79
N LEU A 209 3.48 -13.52 -13.10
CA LEU A 209 4.06 -14.73 -13.69
C LEU A 209 2.98 -15.69 -14.18
N SER A 210 1.92 -15.93 -13.40
CA SER A 210 0.82 -16.83 -13.76
C SER A 210 0.11 -16.36 -15.05
N LEU A 211 -0.04 -15.08 -15.25
CA LEU A 211 -0.70 -14.52 -16.43
C LEU A 211 0.17 -14.53 -17.70
N ILE A 212 1.51 -14.51 -17.56
CA ILE A 212 2.43 -14.63 -18.69
C ILE A 212 2.33 -16.03 -19.31
N HIS A 213 2.30 -17.08 -18.51
CA HIS A 213 2.22 -18.46 -18.98
C HIS A 213 0.96 -18.77 -19.80
N ILE A 214 -0.11 -17.99 -19.63
CA ILE A 214 -1.33 -18.16 -20.46
C ILE A 214 -1.22 -17.42 -21.79
N SER A 215 -0.37 -16.42 -21.87
CA SER A 215 -0.23 -15.56 -23.06
C SER A 215 0.74 -16.10 -24.10
N GLU A 216 1.50 -17.15 -23.77
CA GLU A 216 2.39 -17.80 -24.72
C GLU A 216 1.61 -18.91 -25.46
N PRO A 217 1.33 -18.77 -26.79
CA PRO A 217 0.73 -19.86 -27.58
C PRO A 217 1.75 -21.00 -27.68
N THR A 218 1.36 -22.17 -27.23
CA THR A 218 2.05 -23.45 -27.50
C THR A 218 2.09 -23.77 -28.98
#